data_6f027a8df40c33e93786e0b01f4de89c
#
_entry.id   6f027a8df40c33e93786e0b01f4de89c
#
_cell.length_a   1.000
_cell.length_b   1.000
_cell.length_c   1.000
_cell.angle_alpha   90.00
_cell.angle_beta   90.00
_cell.angle_gamma   90.00
#
_symmetry.space_group_name_H-M   'P 1'
#
loop_
_entity.id
_entity.type
_entity.pdbx_description
1 polymer ?
#
loop_
_entity_poly.entity_id
_entity_poly.type
_entity_poly.pdbx_seq_one_letter_code
_entity_poly.pdbx_strand_id
1 'polypeptide(L)'
;MKKRRLFSLFLSFALLLPLFSLTSADAYEDFTLDAKAGLLIEADTGEILYEKNAHQENFPASLTKVMVALLVFEAIDEGKIALTDSVTATESAFEGLSSDGSTANIVPGETMTVEQLLNCMLIVSANEACNILGETLYGSVDAFVARMNERAAELGCEHTHFANATGLHNSQHYTTAWDLYLITREALKHDKFMEICNSKSYTVPATNMTDKPRELHSTNFLISNWRARGYVYRDAQGIKTGSTPEAGYCLISSALRGSRHMISVVLGAERVTLEDGVTIQTRSFSETSRMFDWGFDNFVLRDILSSSDLVQEVPVALSSEASYVSTHAAEDIACLLPDNVEPDMLERTVTLTNDTVDAPVSAGDVLGKLTLSYNGKVYAETDLLALNDVSASWFLTAQRRVSDFFAKPLVRILLIAVVLLIVAL
;
A
#
# COMPACT_ATOMS: atom_id res chain seq x y z
N MET A 1 45.47 -43.85 31.64
CA MET A 1 45.85 -42.69 30.79
C MET A 1 45.30 -42.77 29.35
N LYS A 2 44.11 -43.37 29.09
CA LYS A 2 43.53 -43.46 27.71
C LYS A 2 42.17 -42.78 27.56
N LYS A 3 41.60 -42.13 28.55
CA LYS A 3 40.29 -41.46 28.48
C LYS A 3 40.34 -39.90 28.33
N ARG A 4 41.51 -39.27 28.29
CA ARG A 4 41.66 -37.81 28.12
C ARG A 4 41.92 -37.34 26.69
N ARG A 5 42.16 -38.21 25.72
CA ARG A 5 42.45 -37.83 24.34
C ARG A 5 41.23 -37.82 23.39
N LEU A 6 40.07 -38.40 23.80
CA LEU A 6 38.86 -38.39 22.97
C LEU A 6 38.01 -37.11 23.18
N PHE A 7 38.18 -36.38 24.28
CA PHE A 7 37.39 -35.18 24.54
C PHE A 7 37.98 -33.94 23.87
N SER A 8 39.25 -33.98 23.44
CA SER A 8 39.94 -32.87 22.77
C SER A 8 39.67 -32.83 21.25
N LEU A 9 39.22 -33.93 20.64
CA LEU A 9 38.92 -33.95 19.19
C LEU A 9 37.52 -33.48 18.86
N PHE A 10 36.56 -33.56 19.82
CA PHE A 10 35.19 -33.09 19.60
C PHE A 10 35.03 -31.59 19.81
N LEU A 11 35.93 -30.93 20.55
CA LEU A 11 35.89 -29.47 20.76
C LEU A 11 36.55 -28.68 19.65
N SER A 12 37.38 -29.34 18.81
CA SER A 12 38.06 -28.65 17.66
C SER A 12 37.23 -28.67 16.38
N PHE A 13 36.15 -29.47 16.31
CA PHE A 13 35.29 -29.57 15.12
C PHE A 13 34.08 -28.61 15.22
N ALA A 14 33.80 -28.04 16.38
CA ALA A 14 32.71 -27.07 16.60
C ALA A 14 33.10 -25.61 16.33
N LEU A 15 34.37 -25.33 15.95
CA LEU A 15 34.90 -23.97 15.76
C LEU A 15 35.20 -23.63 14.30
N LEU A 16 34.77 -24.46 13.34
CA LEU A 16 34.91 -24.23 11.90
C LEU A 16 33.57 -24.33 11.15
N LEU A 17 32.49 -23.81 11.78
CA LEU A 17 31.37 -23.32 11.02
C LEU A 17 31.78 -21.94 10.53
N PRO A 18 32.06 -21.74 9.21
CA PRO A 18 32.13 -20.37 8.72
C PRO A 18 30.79 -19.74 9.03
N LEU A 19 30.82 -18.63 9.77
CA LEU A 19 29.76 -17.62 9.70
C LEU A 19 29.73 -17.17 8.23
N PHE A 20 29.01 -17.90 7.39
CA PHE A 20 28.42 -17.28 6.22
C PHE A 20 27.41 -16.28 6.78
N SER A 21 27.87 -15.09 7.07
CA SER A 21 27.05 -13.90 6.92
C SER A 21 26.60 -13.97 5.48
N LEU A 22 25.39 -14.44 5.25
CA LEU A 22 24.65 -14.13 4.05
C LEU A 22 24.49 -12.60 4.08
N THR A 23 25.48 -11.88 3.60
CA THR A 23 25.23 -10.58 3.03
C THR A 23 24.35 -10.89 1.83
N SER A 24 23.04 -10.71 1.99
CA SER A 24 22.18 -10.43 0.85
C SER A 24 22.89 -9.28 0.13
N ALA A 25 23.52 -9.57 -0.99
CA ALA A 25 23.94 -8.52 -1.89
C ALA A 25 22.63 -7.90 -2.37
N ASP A 26 22.31 -6.71 -1.84
CA ASP A 26 21.22 -5.91 -2.37
C ASP A 26 21.49 -5.75 -3.85
N ALA A 27 20.51 -6.13 -4.66
CA ALA A 27 20.67 -6.26 -6.11
C ALA A 27 20.65 -4.89 -6.82
N TYR A 28 20.57 -3.78 -6.09
CA TYR A 28 20.44 -2.41 -6.60
C TYR A 28 21.31 -1.43 -5.80
N GLU A 29 21.59 -0.27 -6.40
CA GLU A 29 22.38 0.79 -5.74
C GLU A 29 21.67 1.28 -4.46
N ASP A 30 22.42 1.42 -3.38
CA ASP A 30 21.94 2.00 -2.13
C ASP A 30 21.40 3.41 -2.35
N PHE A 31 20.12 3.62 -2.10
CA PHE A 31 19.50 4.93 -2.13
C PHE A 31 19.51 5.56 -0.73
N THR A 32 19.99 6.79 -0.64
CA THR A 32 19.95 7.57 0.61
C THR A 32 19.09 8.81 0.40
N LEU A 33 18.00 8.90 1.16
CA LEU A 33 17.08 10.02 1.18
C LEU A 33 17.58 11.11 2.13
N ASP A 34 17.60 12.36 1.68
CA ASP A 34 17.93 13.52 2.49
C ASP A 34 16.65 14.23 3.01
N ALA A 35 15.98 13.53 3.91
CA ALA A 35 14.80 13.98 4.65
C ALA A 35 14.69 13.20 5.96
N LYS A 36 13.81 13.64 6.89
CA LYS A 36 13.61 12.94 8.17
C LYS A 36 12.99 11.56 7.98
N ALA A 37 11.98 11.45 7.13
CA ALA A 37 11.31 10.21 6.78
C ALA A 37 10.90 10.19 5.31
N GLY A 38 10.78 9.01 4.74
CA GLY A 38 10.29 8.83 3.39
C GLY A 38 9.90 7.41 3.07
N LEU A 39 9.09 7.28 2.04
CA LEU A 39 8.51 6.03 1.58
C LEU A 39 8.33 6.08 0.06
N LEU A 40 8.71 5.01 -0.64
CA LEU A 40 8.40 4.77 -2.05
C LEU A 40 7.70 3.43 -2.17
N ILE A 41 6.53 3.43 -2.78
CA ILE A 41 5.69 2.25 -2.95
C ILE A 41 5.25 2.14 -4.40
N GLU A 42 5.21 0.93 -4.92
CA GLU A 42 4.47 0.62 -6.15
C GLU A 42 2.96 0.60 -5.82
N ALA A 43 2.19 1.42 -6.53
CA ALA A 43 0.82 1.74 -6.12
C ALA A 43 -0.18 0.59 -6.30
N ASP A 44 0.00 -0.24 -7.34
CA ASP A 44 -0.93 -1.30 -7.71
C ASP A 44 -0.72 -2.55 -6.85
N THR A 45 0.53 -2.90 -6.54
CA THR A 45 0.88 -4.07 -5.74
C THR A 45 0.99 -3.76 -4.24
N GLY A 46 1.24 -2.50 -3.87
CA GLY A 46 1.56 -2.09 -2.50
C GLY A 46 2.99 -2.47 -2.06
N GLU A 47 3.84 -2.87 -3.00
CA GLU A 47 5.23 -3.25 -2.73
C GLU A 47 6.05 -2.05 -2.29
N ILE A 48 6.67 -2.15 -1.10
CA ILE A 48 7.59 -1.13 -0.58
C ILE A 48 8.94 -1.28 -1.29
N LEU A 49 9.32 -0.25 -2.05
CA LEU A 49 10.60 -0.20 -2.77
C LEU A 49 11.69 0.43 -1.91
N TYR A 50 11.33 1.47 -1.16
CA TYR A 50 12.24 2.18 -0.26
C TYR A 50 11.48 2.69 0.94
N GLU A 51 12.13 2.60 2.12
CA GLU A 51 11.63 3.23 3.35
C GLU A 51 12.78 3.80 4.18
N LYS A 52 12.52 4.94 4.78
CA LYS A 52 13.36 5.56 5.80
C LYS A 52 12.46 6.10 6.90
N ASN A 53 12.58 5.57 8.12
CA ASN A 53 11.79 6.04 9.28
C ASN A 53 10.27 6.13 8.94
N ALA A 54 9.74 5.22 8.10
CA ALA A 54 8.40 5.32 7.52
C ALA A 54 7.29 5.34 8.59
N HIS A 55 7.53 4.75 9.75
CA HIS A 55 6.61 4.69 10.90
C HIS A 55 6.95 5.70 12.02
N GLN A 56 7.94 6.58 11.82
CA GLN A 56 8.26 7.63 12.78
C GLN A 56 7.26 8.79 12.68
N GLU A 57 6.74 9.24 13.82
CA GLU A 57 5.86 10.41 13.89
C GLU A 57 6.58 11.68 13.43
N ASN A 58 5.93 12.42 12.57
CA ASN A 58 6.36 13.69 12.00
C ASN A 58 5.16 14.65 11.88
N PHE A 59 5.41 15.93 11.80
CA PHE A 59 4.38 16.91 11.51
C PHE A 59 4.04 16.91 10.00
N PRO A 60 2.77 16.67 9.61
CA PRO A 60 2.38 16.58 8.20
C PRO A 60 2.32 17.92 7.48
N ALA A 61 2.18 19.02 8.20
CA ALA A 61 1.77 20.29 7.61
C ALA A 61 0.53 20.10 6.73
N SER A 62 0.45 20.78 5.58
CA SER A 62 -0.71 20.73 4.67
C SER A 62 -0.92 19.38 3.96
N LEU A 63 -0.11 18.34 4.21
CA LEU A 63 -0.44 17.00 3.74
C LEU A 63 -1.71 16.46 4.42
N THR A 64 -2.07 16.98 5.58
CA THR A 64 -3.36 16.80 6.28
C THR A 64 -4.56 16.92 5.34
N LYS A 65 -4.47 17.79 4.33
CA LYS A 65 -5.57 18.07 3.39
C LYS A 65 -5.92 16.90 2.47
N VAL A 66 -5.08 15.87 2.41
CA VAL A 66 -5.42 14.61 1.72
C VAL A 66 -6.55 13.89 2.47
N MET A 67 -6.49 13.85 3.82
CA MET A 67 -7.59 13.31 4.63
C MET A 67 -8.87 14.13 4.49
N VAL A 68 -8.75 15.46 4.44
CA VAL A 68 -9.92 16.33 4.21
C VAL A 68 -10.56 16.03 2.85
N ALA A 69 -9.75 15.92 1.80
CA ALA A 69 -10.24 15.58 0.46
C ALA A 69 -10.90 14.20 0.44
N LEU A 70 -10.28 13.19 1.06
CA LEU A 70 -10.83 11.84 1.17
C LEU A 70 -12.26 11.88 1.75
N LEU A 71 -12.44 12.52 2.91
CA LEU A 71 -13.75 12.58 3.55
C LEU A 71 -14.79 13.35 2.72
N VAL A 72 -14.37 14.37 1.97
CA VAL A 72 -15.27 15.09 1.06
C VAL A 72 -15.68 14.20 -0.11
N PHE A 73 -14.77 13.45 -0.70
CA PHE A 73 -15.08 12.54 -1.81
C PHE A 73 -15.93 11.36 -1.35
N GLU A 74 -15.66 10.79 -0.18
CA GLU A 74 -16.53 9.77 0.43
C GLU A 74 -17.96 10.30 0.63
N ALA A 75 -18.11 11.53 1.13
CA ALA A 75 -19.42 12.16 1.28
C ALA A 75 -20.14 12.40 -0.06
N ILE A 76 -19.41 12.67 -1.14
CA ILE A 76 -19.95 12.77 -2.50
C ILE A 76 -20.42 11.40 -2.99
N ASP A 77 -19.64 10.34 -2.81
CA ASP A 77 -20.01 8.99 -3.21
C ASP A 77 -21.22 8.46 -2.45
N GLU A 78 -21.36 8.85 -1.17
CA GLU A 78 -22.54 8.57 -0.34
C GLU A 78 -23.75 9.42 -0.69
N GLY A 79 -23.63 10.39 -1.60
CA GLY A 79 -24.71 11.30 -2.01
C GLY A 79 -25.12 12.33 -0.96
N LYS A 80 -24.27 12.59 0.05
CA LYS A 80 -24.50 13.61 1.08
C LYS A 80 -24.29 15.04 0.56
N ILE A 81 -23.41 15.20 -0.41
CA ILE A 81 -23.09 16.45 -1.06
C ILE A 81 -22.66 16.18 -2.50
N ALA A 82 -22.82 17.15 -3.39
CA ALA A 82 -22.37 17.08 -4.78
C ALA A 82 -21.30 18.13 -5.08
N LEU A 83 -20.45 17.87 -6.07
CA LEU A 83 -19.43 18.84 -6.54
C LEU A 83 -20.02 20.19 -6.92
N THR A 84 -21.27 20.20 -7.41
CA THR A 84 -22.00 21.39 -7.88
C THR A 84 -22.74 22.13 -6.77
N ASP A 85 -22.83 21.57 -5.57
CA ASP A 85 -23.55 22.19 -4.46
C ASP A 85 -22.85 23.47 -4.03
N SER A 86 -23.64 24.51 -3.80
CA SER A 86 -23.16 25.82 -3.36
C SER A 86 -23.05 25.85 -1.84
N VAL A 87 -21.88 26.26 -1.36
CA VAL A 87 -21.52 26.38 0.06
C VAL A 87 -21.20 27.85 0.34
N THR A 88 -21.79 28.40 1.41
CA THR A 88 -21.46 29.76 1.87
C THR A 88 -20.53 29.68 3.07
N ALA A 89 -19.38 30.34 2.97
CA ALA A 89 -18.39 30.41 4.03
C ALA A 89 -18.94 31.14 5.27
N THR A 90 -18.86 30.47 6.42
CA THR A 90 -19.28 31.03 7.73
C THR A 90 -18.13 31.83 8.36
N GLU A 91 -18.41 32.69 9.34
CA GLU A 91 -17.36 33.37 10.13
C GLU A 91 -16.52 32.34 10.93
N SER A 92 -17.15 31.30 11.46
CA SER A 92 -16.48 30.25 12.26
C SER A 92 -15.42 29.46 11.48
N ALA A 93 -15.57 29.28 10.16
CA ALA A 93 -14.61 28.61 9.33
C ALA A 93 -13.23 29.31 9.27
N PHE A 94 -13.17 30.58 9.68
CA PHE A 94 -11.92 31.38 9.71
C PHE A 94 -11.29 31.45 11.10
N GLU A 95 -11.94 30.92 12.11
CA GLU A 95 -11.40 30.89 13.48
C GLU A 95 -10.13 30.01 13.53
N GLY A 96 -9.13 30.47 14.26
CA GLY A 96 -7.87 29.74 14.44
C GLY A 96 -6.95 29.71 13.21
N LEU A 97 -7.32 30.36 12.09
CA LEU A 97 -6.45 30.47 10.93
C LEU A 97 -5.39 31.55 11.12
N SER A 98 -4.15 31.23 10.71
CA SER A 98 -3.05 32.21 10.75
C SER A 98 -3.14 33.17 9.54
N SER A 99 -2.85 34.44 9.76
CA SER A 99 -2.85 35.48 8.73
C SER A 99 -1.77 35.29 7.66
N ASP A 100 -0.72 34.54 7.95
CA ASP A 100 0.37 34.15 7.05
C ASP A 100 0.20 32.74 6.46
N GLY A 101 -0.91 32.07 6.78
CA GLY A 101 -1.27 30.75 6.27
C GLY A 101 -1.60 30.76 4.77
N SER A 102 -1.58 29.56 4.17
CA SER A 102 -2.00 29.40 2.77
C SER A 102 -3.48 29.71 2.63
N THR A 103 -3.83 30.56 1.66
CA THR A 103 -5.20 31.05 1.41
C THR A 103 -5.50 31.17 -0.07
N ALA A 104 -6.75 31.01 -0.45
CA ALA A 104 -7.31 31.40 -1.74
C ALA A 104 -8.01 32.77 -1.66
N ASN A 105 -7.87 33.49 -0.53
CA ASN A 105 -8.54 34.76 -0.23
C ASN A 105 -10.07 34.63 -0.27
N ILE A 106 -10.62 33.55 0.20
CA ILE A 106 -12.05 33.38 0.45
C ILE A 106 -12.39 34.22 1.69
N VAL A 107 -13.56 34.86 1.68
CA VAL A 107 -14.00 35.69 2.79
C VAL A 107 -15.33 35.18 3.39
N PRO A 108 -15.64 35.51 4.64
CA PRO A 108 -16.94 35.15 5.23
C PRO A 108 -18.10 35.69 4.37
N GLY A 109 -19.14 34.86 4.21
CA GLY A 109 -20.30 35.14 3.36
C GLY A 109 -20.08 34.89 1.87
N GLU A 110 -18.89 34.50 1.45
CA GLU A 110 -18.62 34.10 0.06
C GLU A 110 -19.22 32.71 -0.24
N THR A 111 -19.90 32.62 -1.38
CA THR A 111 -20.54 31.36 -1.82
C THR A 111 -19.76 30.78 -3.02
N MET A 112 -19.35 29.52 -2.87
CA MET A 112 -18.58 28.77 -3.86
C MET A 112 -19.13 27.35 -3.96
N THR A 113 -18.87 26.68 -5.08
CA THR A 113 -19.20 25.25 -5.18
C THR A 113 -18.21 24.37 -4.41
N VAL A 114 -18.61 23.17 -4.05
CA VAL A 114 -17.73 22.15 -3.44
C VAL A 114 -16.50 21.91 -4.32
N GLU A 115 -16.67 21.80 -5.64
CA GLU A 115 -15.55 21.67 -6.58
C GLU A 115 -14.58 22.84 -6.52
N GLN A 116 -15.07 24.08 -6.46
CA GLN A 116 -14.22 25.27 -6.34
C GLN A 116 -13.44 25.27 -5.02
N LEU A 117 -14.07 24.90 -3.92
CA LEU A 117 -13.42 24.77 -2.61
C LEU A 117 -12.35 23.68 -2.60
N LEU A 118 -12.61 22.49 -3.19
CA LEU A 118 -11.62 21.44 -3.37
C LEU A 118 -10.41 21.92 -4.19
N ASN A 119 -10.64 22.66 -5.28
CA ASN A 119 -9.56 23.23 -6.09
C ASN A 119 -8.75 24.27 -5.28
N CYS A 120 -9.39 25.15 -4.50
CA CYS A 120 -8.69 26.07 -3.60
C CYS A 120 -7.83 25.32 -2.58
N MET A 121 -8.37 24.27 -1.97
CA MET A 121 -7.68 23.47 -0.96
C MET A 121 -6.48 22.69 -1.52
N LEU A 122 -6.65 22.02 -2.64
CA LEU A 122 -5.63 21.10 -3.17
C LEU A 122 -4.56 21.82 -4.01
N ILE A 123 -4.93 22.84 -4.81
CA ILE A 123 -4.01 23.53 -5.72
C ILE A 123 -3.17 24.57 -4.98
N VAL A 124 -3.80 25.48 -4.24
CA VAL A 124 -3.08 26.56 -3.51
C VAL A 124 -2.98 26.30 -2.02
N SER A 125 -3.50 25.16 -1.56
CA SER A 125 -3.42 24.76 -0.15
C SER A 125 -4.25 25.65 0.79
N ALA A 126 -5.36 26.25 0.33
CA ALA A 126 -6.18 27.16 1.11
C ALA A 126 -6.68 26.52 2.41
N ASN A 127 -6.36 27.14 3.55
CA ASN A 127 -6.73 26.64 4.89
C ASN A 127 -8.22 26.84 5.16
N GLU A 128 -8.76 27.99 4.79
CA GLU A 128 -10.18 28.31 4.96
C GLU A 128 -11.09 27.33 4.20
N ALA A 129 -10.66 26.87 3.02
CA ALA A 129 -11.42 25.89 2.26
C ALA A 129 -11.59 24.54 2.99
N CYS A 130 -10.59 24.13 3.80
CA CYS A 130 -10.69 22.92 4.62
C CYS A 130 -11.79 23.05 5.66
N ASN A 131 -11.79 24.16 6.40
CA ASN A 131 -12.76 24.41 7.47
C ASN A 131 -14.17 24.57 6.90
N ILE A 132 -14.34 25.32 5.79
CA ILE A 132 -15.63 25.50 5.11
C ILE A 132 -16.22 24.16 4.71
N LEU A 133 -15.44 23.28 4.07
CA LEU A 133 -15.87 21.94 3.67
C LEU A 133 -16.19 21.06 4.90
N GLY A 134 -15.35 21.12 5.94
CA GLY A 134 -15.55 20.37 7.18
C GLY A 134 -16.82 20.77 7.92
N GLU A 135 -17.06 22.07 8.11
CA GLU A 135 -18.30 22.59 8.73
C GLU A 135 -19.54 22.24 7.90
N THR A 136 -19.44 22.33 6.58
CA THR A 136 -20.55 21.99 5.68
C THR A 136 -20.99 20.53 5.86
N LEU A 137 -20.03 19.62 6.00
CA LEU A 137 -20.34 18.18 6.11
C LEU A 137 -20.73 17.73 7.51
N TYR A 138 -20.12 18.33 8.55
CA TYR A 138 -20.23 17.82 9.93
C TYR A 138 -20.73 18.87 10.94
N GLY A 139 -21.12 20.05 10.49
CA GLY A 139 -21.71 21.11 11.31
C GLY A 139 -20.73 21.94 12.13
N SER A 140 -19.48 21.47 12.32
CA SER A 140 -18.39 22.23 12.94
C SER A 140 -17.03 21.67 12.53
N VAL A 141 -15.98 22.49 12.62
CA VAL A 141 -14.59 22.06 12.38
C VAL A 141 -14.17 20.99 13.38
N ASP A 142 -14.56 21.11 14.66
CA ASP A 142 -14.23 20.12 15.71
C ASP A 142 -14.85 18.75 15.41
N ALA A 143 -16.12 18.70 15.02
CA ALA A 143 -16.80 17.46 14.65
C ALA A 143 -16.13 16.83 13.40
N PHE A 144 -15.70 17.66 12.45
CA PHE A 144 -14.97 17.19 11.27
C PHE A 144 -13.60 16.60 11.65
N VAL A 145 -12.84 17.27 12.52
CA VAL A 145 -11.54 16.78 12.99
C VAL A 145 -11.69 15.46 13.77
N ALA A 146 -12.76 15.33 14.58
CA ALA A 146 -13.09 14.05 15.23
C ALA A 146 -13.28 12.94 14.17
N ARG A 147 -14.03 13.22 13.11
CA ARG A 147 -14.24 12.26 12.01
C ARG A 147 -12.95 11.94 11.26
N MET A 148 -12.04 12.92 11.06
CA MET A 148 -10.73 12.66 10.46
C MET A 148 -9.93 11.63 11.28
N ASN A 149 -9.94 11.74 12.60
CA ASN A 149 -9.26 10.79 13.49
C ASN A 149 -9.91 9.40 13.48
N GLU A 150 -11.24 9.33 13.50
CA GLU A 150 -11.96 8.06 13.33
C GLU A 150 -11.61 7.38 12.01
N ARG A 151 -11.60 8.15 10.90
CA ARG A 151 -11.29 7.60 9.59
C ARG A 151 -9.84 7.14 9.49
N ALA A 152 -8.90 7.85 10.09
CA ALA A 152 -7.51 7.41 10.18
C ALA A 152 -7.41 6.05 10.88
N ALA A 153 -8.10 5.87 12.02
CA ALA A 153 -8.12 4.59 12.72
C ALA A 153 -8.77 3.46 11.86
N GLU A 154 -9.87 3.75 11.16
CA GLU A 154 -10.51 2.79 10.22
C GLU A 154 -9.58 2.35 9.09
N LEU A 155 -8.67 3.23 8.64
CA LEU A 155 -7.66 2.93 7.61
C LEU A 155 -6.43 2.18 8.15
N GLY A 156 -6.35 1.96 9.48
CA GLY A 156 -5.22 1.32 10.11
C GLY A 156 -4.03 2.25 10.37
N CYS A 157 -4.27 3.56 10.43
CA CYS A 157 -3.24 4.54 10.81
C CYS A 157 -3.01 4.48 12.33
N GLU A 158 -1.90 3.86 12.75
CA GLU A 158 -1.59 3.63 14.16
C GLU A 158 -0.90 4.83 14.83
N HIS A 159 -0.27 5.69 14.03
CA HIS A 159 0.57 6.80 14.49
C HIS A 159 0.12 8.14 13.87
N THR A 160 -1.18 8.36 13.78
CA THR A 160 -1.77 9.58 13.21
C THR A 160 -2.77 10.19 14.17
N HIS A 161 -2.64 11.50 14.42
CA HIS A 161 -3.62 12.29 15.14
C HIS A 161 -3.74 13.68 14.51
N PHE A 162 -4.94 14.05 14.12
CA PHE A 162 -5.28 15.36 13.59
C PHE A 162 -5.84 16.26 14.69
N ALA A 163 -5.21 17.40 14.92
CA ALA A 163 -5.68 18.43 15.84
C ALA A 163 -6.44 19.57 15.14
N ASN A 164 -6.36 19.63 13.80
CA ASN A 164 -7.08 20.57 12.95
C ASN A 164 -7.17 20.03 11.52
N ALA A 165 -8.00 20.65 10.68
CA ALA A 165 -8.20 20.23 9.29
C ALA A 165 -7.16 20.81 8.31
N THR A 166 -6.34 21.76 8.72
CA THR A 166 -5.48 22.55 7.83
C THR A 166 -4.04 22.06 7.76
N GLY A 167 -3.57 21.41 8.84
CA GLY A 167 -2.17 21.03 9.05
C GLY A 167 -1.32 22.17 9.64
N LEU A 168 -1.93 23.22 10.18
CA LEU A 168 -1.23 24.21 10.99
C LEU A 168 -0.62 23.52 12.21
N HIS A 169 0.56 24.02 12.60
CA HIS A 169 1.33 23.36 13.67
C HIS A 169 0.54 23.27 14.98
N ASN A 170 0.54 22.07 15.54
CA ASN A 170 0.10 21.72 16.88
C ASN A 170 0.91 20.50 17.32
N SER A 171 1.39 20.48 18.56
CA SER A 171 2.21 19.37 19.09
C SER A 171 1.48 18.04 19.11
N GLN A 172 0.14 18.06 19.08
CA GLN A 172 -0.71 16.88 19.02
C GLN A 172 -1.17 16.56 17.58
N HIS A 173 -0.61 17.23 16.56
CA HIS A 173 -0.94 17.02 15.16
C HIS A 173 0.23 16.32 14.46
N TYR A 174 0.19 15.00 14.39
CA TYR A 174 1.28 14.18 13.86
C TYR A 174 0.77 13.05 12.98
N THR A 175 1.66 12.50 12.19
CA THR A 175 1.43 11.35 11.30
C THR A 175 2.76 10.69 10.94
N THR A 176 2.72 9.61 10.17
CA THR A 176 3.89 8.92 9.61
C THR A 176 3.84 8.91 8.08
N ALA A 177 4.97 8.60 7.43
CA ALA A 177 4.99 8.43 5.97
C ALA A 177 4.11 7.24 5.54
N TRP A 178 4.07 6.19 6.34
CA TRP A 178 3.22 5.02 6.12
C TRP A 178 1.74 5.36 6.23
N ASP A 179 1.32 6.04 7.31
CA ASP A 179 -0.09 6.39 7.50
C ASP A 179 -0.58 7.35 6.42
N LEU A 180 0.25 8.31 6.00
CA LEU A 180 -0.06 9.18 4.86
C LEU A 180 -0.22 8.39 3.55
N TYR A 181 0.57 7.34 3.35
CA TYR A 181 0.37 6.44 2.21
C TYR A 181 -0.98 5.73 2.30
N LEU A 182 -1.38 5.20 3.46
CA LEU A 182 -2.69 4.55 3.63
C LEU A 182 -3.84 5.51 3.28
N ILE A 183 -3.78 6.74 3.78
CA ILE A 183 -4.77 7.79 3.49
C ILE A 183 -4.76 8.15 1.99
N THR A 184 -3.56 8.30 1.42
CA THR A 184 -3.41 8.67 0.00
C THR A 184 -3.92 7.58 -0.92
N ARG A 185 -3.60 6.31 -0.63
CA ARG A 185 -4.08 5.15 -1.39
C ARG A 185 -5.60 5.10 -1.44
N GLU A 186 -6.27 5.42 -0.34
CA GLU A 186 -7.73 5.48 -0.31
C GLU A 186 -8.27 6.66 -1.13
N ALA A 187 -7.64 7.85 -1.00
CA ALA A 187 -8.02 9.03 -1.77
C ALA A 187 -7.84 8.84 -3.30
N LEU A 188 -6.85 8.04 -3.70
CA LEU A 188 -6.59 7.72 -5.12
C LEU A 188 -7.69 6.89 -5.79
N LYS A 189 -8.59 6.27 -5.03
CA LYS A 189 -9.76 5.57 -5.59
C LYS A 189 -10.78 6.52 -6.22
N HIS A 190 -10.67 7.81 -5.95
CA HIS A 190 -11.55 8.85 -6.50
C HIS A 190 -10.86 9.57 -7.66
N ASP A 191 -11.25 9.30 -8.89
CA ASP A 191 -10.64 9.88 -10.10
C ASP A 191 -10.56 11.41 -10.05
N LYS A 192 -11.62 12.06 -9.53
CA LYS A 192 -11.69 13.53 -9.42
C LYS A 192 -10.65 14.09 -8.46
N PHE A 193 -10.23 13.34 -7.42
CA PHE A 193 -9.15 13.74 -6.54
C PHE A 193 -7.85 13.93 -7.32
N MET A 194 -7.47 12.95 -8.14
CA MET A 194 -6.25 13.05 -8.96
C MET A 194 -6.35 14.09 -10.05
N GLU A 195 -7.52 14.26 -10.67
CA GLU A 195 -7.74 15.34 -11.64
C GLU A 195 -7.41 16.71 -11.05
N ILE A 196 -7.90 16.99 -9.82
CA ILE A 196 -7.63 18.26 -9.13
C ILE A 196 -6.16 18.34 -8.70
N CYS A 197 -5.62 17.30 -8.06
CA CYS A 197 -4.23 17.28 -7.58
C CYS A 197 -3.21 17.47 -8.71
N ASN A 198 -3.51 16.95 -9.90
CA ASN A 198 -2.64 17.07 -11.08
C ASN A 198 -2.85 18.35 -11.88
N SER A 199 -3.79 19.21 -11.46
CA SER A 199 -4.05 20.48 -12.11
C SER A 199 -2.92 21.49 -11.84
N LYS A 200 -2.34 22.05 -12.92
CA LYS A 200 -1.29 23.08 -12.83
C LYS A 200 -1.85 24.42 -12.40
N SER A 201 -3.10 24.69 -12.78
CA SER A 201 -3.84 25.93 -12.45
C SER A 201 -5.34 25.68 -12.54
N TYR A 202 -6.11 26.52 -11.87
CA TYR A 202 -7.57 26.54 -11.94
C TYR A 202 -8.06 27.96 -11.79
N THR A 203 -9.10 28.34 -12.53
CA THR A 203 -9.72 29.68 -12.44
C THR A 203 -11.04 29.57 -11.70
N VAL A 204 -11.11 30.10 -10.49
CA VAL A 204 -12.38 30.32 -9.79
C VAL A 204 -13.08 31.53 -10.45
N PRO A 205 -14.30 31.37 -10.97
CA PRO A 205 -15.04 32.47 -11.55
C PRO A 205 -15.41 33.55 -10.50
N ALA A 206 -15.99 34.64 -10.94
CA ALA A 206 -16.56 35.66 -10.06
C ALA A 206 -17.59 35.02 -9.09
N THR A 207 -17.64 35.49 -7.86
CA THR A 207 -18.54 35.03 -6.80
C THR A 207 -19.48 36.17 -6.35
N ASN A 208 -20.30 35.89 -5.35
CA ASN A 208 -21.14 36.97 -4.74
C ASN A 208 -20.33 38.03 -4.00
N MET A 209 -19.04 37.78 -3.70
CA MET A 209 -18.15 38.69 -2.95
C MET A 209 -17.08 39.36 -3.83
N THR A 210 -16.87 38.87 -5.05
CA THR A 210 -15.90 39.45 -5.99
C THR A 210 -16.37 39.32 -7.43
N ASP A 211 -16.22 40.38 -8.21
CA ASP A 211 -16.51 40.44 -9.65
C ASP A 211 -15.35 39.98 -10.53
N LYS A 212 -14.21 39.66 -9.93
CA LYS A 212 -13.00 39.22 -10.63
C LYS A 212 -12.76 37.73 -10.42
N PRO A 213 -12.37 36.98 -11.47
CA PRO A 213 -11.95 35.62 -11.34
C PRO A 213 -10.65 35.52 -10.53
N ARG A 214 -10.43 34.39 -9.89
CA ARG A 214 -9.26 34.07 -9.08
C ARG A 214 -8.44 33.00 -9.79
N GLU A 215 -7.19 33.32 -10.13
CA GLU A 215 -6.25 32.35 -10.72
C GLU A 215 -5.50 31.59 -9.62
N LEU A 216 -5.71 30.30 -9.56
CA LEU A 216 -4.99 29.39 -8.66
C LEU A 216 -3.84 28.73 -9.42
N HIS A 217 -2.63 28.72 -8.85
CA HIS A 217 -1.47 28.05 -9.43
C HIS A 217 -0.88 27.03 -8.45
N SER A 218 -0.62 25.81 -8.95
CA SER A 218 -0.16 24.70 -8.13
C SER A 218 1.10 25.04 -7.32
N THR A 219 1.09 24.61 -6.06
CA THR A 219 2.25 24.65 -5.16
C THR A 219 3.21 23.48 -5.41
N ASN A 220 2.81 22.48 -6.18
CA ASN A 220 3.64 21.34 -6.51
C ASN A 220 4.56 21.63 -7.71
N PHE A 221 5.84 21.80 -7.44
CA PHE A 221 6.83 22.13 -8.45
C PHE A 221 7.20 20.95 -9.36
N LEU A 222 6.86 19.71 -8.97
CA LEU A 222 7.07 18.56 -9.87
C LEU A 222 6.14 18.58 -11.08
N ILE A 223 4.96 19.21 -10.96
CA ILE A 223 3.99 19.29 -12.06
C ILE A 223 3.90 20.70 -12.68
N SER A 224 4.39 21.75 -12.00
CA SER A 224 4.23 23.13 -12.43
C SER A 224 5.50 23.95 -12.22
N ASN A 225 5.91 24.71 -13.23
CA ASN A 225 7.05 25.63 -13.15
C ASN A 225 6.64 27.12 -12.93
N TRP A 226 5.40 27.36 -12.53
CA TRP A 226 4.88 28.72 -12.34
C TRP A 226 5.62 29.48 -11.23
N ARG A 227 5.79 28.85 -10.05
CA ARG A 227 6.42 29.49 -8.88
C ARG A 227 7.93 29.23 -8.80
N ALA A 228 8.41 28.10 -9.32
CA ALA A 228 9.82 27.74 -9.34
C ALA A 228 10.14 26.90 -10.58
N ARG A 229 11.38 27.00 -11.05
CA ARG A 229 11.87 26.27 -12.22
C ARG A 229 12.86 25.18 -11.80
N GLY A 230 13.03 24.18 -12.65
CA GLY A 230 14.05 23.14 -12.46
C GLY A 230 13.60 21.93 -11.65
N TYR A 231 12.32 21.84 -11.26
CA TYR A 231 11.79 20.69 -10.50
C TYR A 231 10.84 19.82 -11.31
N VAL A 232 10.32 20.28 -12.44
CA VAL A 232 9.31 19.53 -13.19
C VAL A 232 9.83 18.15 -13.54
N TYR A 233 9.11 17.14 -13.06
CA TYR A 233 9.35 15.73 -13.34
C TYR A 233 8.29 15.23 -14.30
N ARG A 234 8.70 14.74 -15.48
CA ARG A 234 7.79 14.48 -16.60
C ARG A 234 6.64 13.51 -16.25
N ASP A 235 6.97 12.49 -15.47
CA ASP A 235 6.05 11.40 -15.15
C ASP A 235 5.26 11.66 -13.84
N ALA A 236 5.53 12.78 -13.13
CA ALA A 236 4.87 13.12 -11.87
C ALA A 236 3.39 13.52 -12.07
N GLN A 237 2.57 13.08 -11.14
CA GLN A 237 1.13 13.36 -11.06
C GLN A 237 0.76 13.78 -9.63
N GLY A 238 0.45 15.05 -9.42
CA GLY A 238 0.04 15.58 -8.12
C GLY A 238 1.12 15.33 -7.03
N ILE A 239 0.79 15.15 -5.75
CA ILE A 239 -0.54 15.13 -5.10
C ILE A 239 -0.66 16.35 -4.17
N LYS A 240 0.18 16.44 -3.11
CA LYS A 240 0.07 17.52 -2.12
C LYS A 240 1.42 17.93 -1.53
N THR A 241 1.63 19.23 -1.39
CA THR A 241 2.77 19.85 -0.69
C THR A 241 2.37 20.25 0.72
N GLY A 242 3.35 20.28 1.64
CA GLY A 242 3.16 20.81 2.98
C GLY A 242 4.44 21.45 3.50
N SER A 243 4.32 22.54 4.27
CA SER A 243 5.45 23.09 5.01
C SER A 243 4.97 23.95 6.18
N THR A 244 5.66 23.80 7.30
CA THR A 244 5.69 24.75 8.45
C THR A 244 7.14 24.80 8.96
N PRO A 245 7.51 25.76 9.77
CA PRO A 245 8.86 25.80 10.37
C PRO A 245 9.21 24.49 11.10
N GLU A 246 8.25 23.87 11.78
CA GLU A 246 8.45 22.66 12.58
C GLU A 246 8.45 21.38 11.72
N ALA A 247 7.59 21.33 10.70
CA ALA A 247 7.48 20.18 9.79
C ALA A 247 8.65 20.11 8.80
N GLY A 248 9.27 21.26 8.48
CA GLY A 248 10.11 21.35 7.28
C GLY A 248 9.29 21.29 6.00
N TYR A 249 9.86 20.78 4.93
CA TYR A 249 9.19 20.63 3.63
C TYR A 249 8.74 19.19 3.43
N CYS A 250 7.45 19.01 3.18
CA CYS A 250 6.81 17.71 3.00
C CYS A 250 6.16 17.62 1.63
N LEU A 251 6.13 16.42 1.05
CA LEU A 251 5.54 16.17 -0.25
C LEU A 251 4.99 14.75 -0.34
N ILE A 252 3.75 14.63 -0.80
CA ILE A 252 3.22 13.39 -1.38
C ILE A 252 3.13 13.61 -2.88
N SER A 253 3.67 12.69 -3.66
CA SER A 253 3.56 12.72 -5.12
C SER A 253 3.40 11.31 -5.66
N SER A 254 2.81 11.18 -6.83
CA SER A 254 2.86 9.94 -7.61
C SER A 254 3.57 10.16 -8.93
N ALA A 255 4.01 9.08 -9.56
CA ALA A 255 4.59 9.10 -10.89
C ALA A 255 4.16 7.86 -11.67
N LEU A 256 3.78 8.06 -12.94
CA LEU A 256 3.37 6.98 -13.83
C LEU A 256 4.31 6.93 -15.04
N ARG A 257 5.04 5.82 -15.17
CA ARG A 257 5.93 5.55 -16.30
C ARG A 257 5.60 4.21 -16.93
N GLY A 258 4.94 4.24 -18.09
CA GLY A 258 4.37 3.03 -18.69
C GLY A 258 3.24 2.48 -17.84
N SER A 259 3.36 1.21 -17.43
CA SER A 259 2.42 0.55 -16.50
C SER A 259 2.83 0.64 -15.03
N ARG A 260 3.98 1.25 -14.71
CA ARG A 260 4.47 1.34 -13.33
C ARG A 260 3.99 2.63 -12.68
N HIS A 261 3.20 2.50 -11.62
CA HIS A 261 2.68 3.62 -10.85
C HIS A 261 3.31 3.65 -9.45
N MET A 262 4.06 4.68 -9.14
CA MET A 262 4.73 4.83 -7.85
C MET A 262 4.15 5.97 -7.04
N ILE A 263 4.07 5.77 -5.73
CA ILE A 263 3.70 6.80 -4.73
C ILE A 263 4.91 7.06 -3.85
N SER A 264 5.26 8.33 -3.69
CA SER A 264 6.32 8.80 -2.82
C SER A 264 5.75 9.69 -1.72
N VAL A 265 6.20 9.46 -0.48
CA VAL A 265 5.95 10.34 0.67
C VAL A 265 7.30 10.78 1.22
N VAL A 266 7.53 12.09 1.31
CA VAL A 266 8.74 12.69 1.88
C VAL A 266 8.34 13.64 2.99
N LEU A 267 8.88 13.46 4.21
CA LEU A 267 8.60 14.26 5.39
C LEU A 267 9.87 14.88 5.94
N GLY A 268 9.77 16.14 6.35
CA GLY A 268 10.83 16.82 7.07
C GLY A 268 12.09 17.07 6.25
N ALA A 269 11.95 17.28 4.94
CA ALA A 269 13.05 17.72 4.11
C ALA A 269 13.42 19.19 4.37
N GLU A 270 14.66 19.55 4.03
CA GLU A 270 15.17 20.92 4.21
C GLU A 270 15.05 21.73 2.92
N ARG A 271 15.20 23.05 3.09
CA ARG A 271 15.45 24.00 2.02
C ARG A 271 16.86 24.53 2.17
N VAL A 272 17.71 24.28 1.21
CA VAL A 272 19.16 24.53 1.31
C VAL A 272 19.62 25.47 0.22
N THR A 273 20.66 26.26 0.50
CA THR A 273 21.43 26.97 -0.50
C THR A 273 22.53 26.05 -1.00
N LEU A 274 22.60 25.83 -2.32
CA LEU A 274 23.63 24.99 -2.93
C LEU A 274 25.02 25.63 -2.85
N GLU A 275 26.05 24.88 -3.23
CA GLU A 275 27.44 25.30 -3.18
C GLU A 275 27.77 26.55 -4.01
N ASP A 276 26.94 26.85 -5.02
CA ASP A 276 27.05 28.09 -5.80
C ASP A 276 26.68 29.36 -5.01
N GLY A 277 26.15 29.21 -3.78
CA GLY A 277 25.78 30.26 -2.87
C GLY A 277 24.54 31.07 -3.28
N VAL A 278 23.89 30.69 -4.39
CA VAL A 278 22.77 31.45 -5.01
C VAL A 278 21.54 30.56 -5.19
N THR A 279 21.71 29.32 -5.65
CA THR A 279 20.60 28.41 -5.94
C THR A 279 20.01 27.88 -4.64
N ILE A 280 18.71 28.13 -4.44
CA ILE A 280 17.97 27.58 -3.31
C ILE A 280 17.21 26.35 -3.79
N GLN A 281 17.49 25.20 -3.14
CA GLN A 281 16.84 23.93 -3.43
C GLN A 281 15.89 23.52 -2.29
N THR A 282 14.65 23.20 -2.64
CA THR A 282 13.67 22.60 -1.73
C THR A 282 13.76 21.09 -1.89
N ARG A 283 14.39 20.41 -0.91
CA ARG A 283 14.77 19.02 -1.02
C ARG A 283 13.59 18.05 -1.12
N SER A 284 12.40 18.40 -0.60
CA SER A 284 11.23 17.54 -0.80
C SER A 284 10.94 17.24 -2.27
N PHE A 285 11.17 18.19 -3.19
CA PHE A 285 10.99 17.96 -4.63
C PHE A 285 12.16 17.21 -5.26
N SER A 286 13.40 17.63 -4.99
CA SER A 286 14.58 16.96 -5.56
C SER A 286 14.74 15.53 -5.07
N GLU A 287 14.48 15.27 -3.79
CA GLU A 287 14.53 13.92 -3.22
C GLU A 287 13.42 13.02 -3.76
N THR A 288 12.20 13.56 -3.93
CA THR A 288 11.11 12.81 -4.59
C THR A 288 11.48 12.43 -6.03
N SER A 289 12.06 13.35 -6.81
CA SER A 289 12.52 13.05 -8.17
C SER A 289 13.59 11.96 -8.19
N ARG A 290 14.60 12.07 -7.31
CA ARG A 290 15.66 11.05 -7.16
C ARG A 290 15.10 9.70 -6.75
N MET A 291 14.10 9.68 -5.87
CA MET A 291 13.45 8.46 -5.39
C MET A 291 12.65 7.79 -6.52
N PHE A 292 11.94 8.57 -7.35
CA PHE A 292 11.27 8.05 -8.54
C PHE A 292 12.26 7.52 -9.58
N ASP A 293 13.33 8.25 -9.88
CA ASP A 293 14.36 7.78 -10.81
C ASP A 293 14.95 6.45 -10.31
N TRP A 294 15.35 6.39 -9.03
CA TRP A 294 15.88 5.18 -8.44
C TRP A 294 14.88 4.01 -8.52
N GLY A 295 13.61 4.23 -8.20
CA GLY A 295 12.59 3.20 -8.28
C GLY A 295 12.35 2.71 -9.72
N PHE A 296 12.27 3.63 -10.70
CA PHE A 296 12.08 3.27 -12.10
C PHE A 296 13.30 2.62 -12.74
N ASP A 297 14.50 2.95 -12.28
CA ASP A 297 15.75 2.44 -12.85
C ASP A 297 16.14 1.08 -12.25
N ASN A 298 15.70 0.77 -11.02
CA ASN A 298 16.10 -0.45 -10.31
C ASN A 298 15.00 -1.53 -10.22
N PHE A 299 13.75 -1.24 -10.58
CA PHE A 299 12.65 -2.21 -10.51
C PHE A 299 11.88 -2.29 -11.82
N VAL A 300 11.50 -3.48 -12.20
CA VAL A 300 10.73 -3.77 -13.43
C VAL A 300 9.55 -4.67 -13.09
N LEU A 301 8.36 -4.35 -13.59
CA LEU A 301 7.20 -5.23 -13.52
C LEU A 301 7.39 -6.37 -14.53
N ARG A 302 7.38 -7.60 -14.04
CA ARG A 302 7.55 -8.80 -14.85
C ARG A 302 6.38 -9.75 -14.68
N ASP A 303 5.87 -10.27 -15.79
CA ASP A 303 4.92 -11.38 -15.79
C ASP A 303 5.65 -12.66 -15.39
N ILE A 304 5.19 -13.31 -14.33
CA ILE A 304 5.86 -14.46 -13.73
C ILE A 304 5.19 -15.78 -14.10
N LEU A 305 3.86 -15.79 -14.06
CA LEU A 305 3.07 -17.00 -14.27
C LEU A 305 1.69 -16.62 -14.82
N SER A 306 1.25 -17.35 -15.84
CA SER A 306 -0.13 -17.26 -16.29
C SER A 306 -1.02 -18.23 -15.53
N SER A 307 -2.27 -17.84 -15.29
CA SER A 307 -3.31 -18.73 -14.76
C SER A 307 -3.60 -19.94 -15.64
N SER A 308 -3.13 -19.92 -16.89
CA SER A 308 -3.20 -21.08 -17.81
C SER A 308 -2.01 -22.05 -17.68
N ASP A 309 -0.96 -21.67 -16.97
CA ASP A 309 0.25 -22.50 -16.82
C ASP A 309 0.03 -23.59 -15.79
N LEU A 310 0.46 -24.81 -16.13
CA LEU A 310 0.46 -25.93 -15.20
C LEU A 310 1.56 -25.77 -14.16
N VAL A 311 1.20 -25.90 -12.89
CA VAL A 311 2.15 -25.72 -11.77
C VAL A 311 2.59 -27.06 -11.22
N GLN A 312 1.64 -27.91 -10.84
CA GLN A 312 1.93 -29.20 -10.16
C GLN A 312 0.84 -30.22 -10.43
N GLU A 313 1.21 -31.50 -10.40
CA GLU A 313 0.26 -32.61 -10.35
C GLU A 313 0.08 -33.07 -8.89
N VAL A 314 -1.17 -33.23 -8.47
CA VAL A 314 -1.54 -33.72 -7.13
C VAL A 314 -2.13 -35.11 -7.25
N PRO A 315 -1.63 -36.10 -6.51
CA PRO A 315 -2.16 -37.46 -6.53
C PRO A 315 -3.62 -37.50 -6.09
N VAL A 316 -4.45 -38.28 -6.83
CA VAL A 316 -5.87 -38.47 -6.53
C VAL A 316 -6.12 -39.92 -6.15
N ALA A 317 -6.72 -40.16 -4.98
CA ALA A 317 -7.23 -41.42 -4.52
C ALA A 317 -8.72 -41.58 -4.83
N LEU A 318 -9.22 -42.78 -4.77
CA LEU A 318 -10.63 -43.16 -4.95
C LEU A 318 -11.20 -42.86 -6.34
N SER A 319 -10.37 -42.60 -7.35
CA SER A 319 -10.75 -42.51 -8.75
C SER A 319 -10.21 -43.70 -9.55
N SER A 320 -10.98 -44.13 -10.56
CA SER A 320 -10.54 -45.07 -11.59
C SER A 320 -10.25 -44.41 -12.94
N GLU A 321 -10.53 -43.10 -13.05
CA GLU A 321 -10.36 -42.33 -14.29
C GLU A 321 -8.99 -41.66 -14.34
N ALA A 322 -8.53 -41.13 -13.20
CA ALA A 322 -7.27 -40.43 -13.11
C ALA A 322 -6.58 -40.74 -11.77
N SER A 323 -5.25 -40.81 -11.79
CA SER A 323 -4.40 -40.95 -10.61
C SER A 323 -3.80 -39.65 -10.13
N TYR A 324 -3.94 -38.58 -10.92
CA TYR A 324 -3.47 -37.22 -10.66
C TYR A 324 -4.47 -36.20 -11.17
N VAL A 325 -4.48 -35.02 -10.58
CA VAL A 325 -5.12 -33.81 -11.07
C VAL A 325 -4.06 -32.73 -11.21
N SER A 326 -4.02 -32.06 -12.38
CA SER A 326 -3.11 -30.93 -12.61
C SER A 326 -3.66 -29.68 -11.94
N THR A 327 -2.77 -28.84 -11.43
CA THR A 327 -3.13 -27.55 -10.83
C THR A 327 -2.58 -26.40 -11.64
N HIS A 328 -3.25 -25.26 -11.54
CA HIS A 328 -2.84 -23.97 -12.09
C HIS A 328 -2.99 -22.87 -11.03
N ALA A 329 -2.37 -21.71 -11.24
CA ALA A 329 -2.54 -20.55 -10.37
C ALA A 329 -3.96 -19.99 -10.46
N ALA A 330 -4.51 -19.47 -9.36
CA ALA A 330 -5.85 -18.88 -9.33
C ALA A 330 -5.97 -17.64 -10.25
N GLU A 331 -4.86 -16.94 -10.48
CA GLU A 331 -4.78 -15.71 -11.28
C GLU A 331 -3.42 -15.58 -11.99
N ASP A 332 -3.34 -14.68 -12.95
CA ASP A 332 -2.07 -14.29 -13.57
C ASP A 332 -1.24 -13.53 -12.53
N ILE A 333 0.06 -13.84 -12.44
CA ILE A 333 0.97 -13.24 -11.46
C ILE A 333 1.99 -12.38 -12.17
N ALA A 334 1.98 -11.08 -11.87
CA ALA A 334 3.04 -10.15 -12.20
C ALA A 334 3.66 -9.61 -10.92
N CYS A 335 4.98 -9.59 -10.85
CA CYS A 335 5.73 -9.07 -9.70
C CYS A 335 6.64 -7.92 -10.11
N LEU A 336 6.74 -6.93 -9.24
CA LEU A 336 7.76 -5.89 -9.37
C LEU A 336 9.08 -6.44 -8.81
N LEU A 337 9.99 -6.80 -9.69
CA LEU A 337 11.28 -7.38 -9.35
C LEU A 337 12.41 -6.35 -9.51
N PRO A 338 13.52 -6.49 -8.76
CA PRO A 338 14.77 -5.83 -9.10
C PRO A 338 15.14 -6.10 -10.57
N ASP A 339 15.68 -5.09 -11.26
CA ASP A 339 15.95 -5.15 -12.71
C ASP A 339 16.85 -6.34 -13.11
N ASN A 340 17.76 -6.74 -12.24
CA ASN A 340 18.65 -7.87 -12.43
C ASN A 340 18.08 -9.23 -12.01
N VAL A 341 16.82 -9.30 -11.57
CA VAL A 341 16.13 -10.55 -11.18
C VAL A 341 15.17 -10.96 -12.28
N GLU A 342 15.47 -12.09 -12.92
CA GLU A 342 14.59 -12.67 -13.94
C GLU A 342 13.58 -13.64 -13.31
N PRO A 343 12.41 -13.88 -13.95
CA PRO A 343 11.36 -14.76 -13.42
C PRO A 343 11.80 -16.19 -13.09
N ASP A 344 12.81 -16.70 -13.79
CA ASP A 344 13.38 -18.04 -13.59
C ASP A 344 14.32 -18.13 -12.38
N MET A 345 14.71 -16.98 -11.80
CA MET A 345 15.49 -16.91 -10.57
C MET A 345 14.61 -17.02 -9.32
N LEU A 346 13.28 -16.90 -9.47
CA LEU A 346 12.36 -17.03 -8.35
C LEU A 346 12.26 -18.49 -7.89
N GLU A 347 12.41 -18.69 -6.60
CA GLU A 347 12.13 -19.95 -5.93
C GLU A 347 10.62 -20.18 -5.89
N ARG A 348 10.17 -21.35 -6.41
CA ARG A 348 8.77 -21.76 -6.43
C ARG A 348 8.54 -22.81 -5.34
N THR A 349 7.84 -22.44 -4.29
CA THR A 349 7.48 -23.38 -3.20
C THR A 349 6.00 -23.71 -3.28
N VAL A 350 5.69 -25.00 -3.50
CA VAL A 350 4.32 -25.50 -3.48
C VAL A 350 4.03 -26.13 -2.13
N THR A 351 2.98 -25.67 -1.47
CA THR A 351 2.47 -26.25 -0.23
C THR A 351 1.08 -26.83 -0.50
N LEU A 352 0.98 -28.14 -0.58
CA LEU A 352 -0.30 -28.82 -0.80
C LEU A 352 -1.12 -28.87 0.49
N THR A 353 -2.45 -28.74 0.37
CA THR A 353 -3.39 -28.93 1.49
C THR A 353 -3.33 -30.38 2.00
N ASN A 354 -3.18 -31.34 1.08
CA ASN A 354 -2.95 -32.76 1.38
C ASN A 354 -2.02 -33.33 0.29
N ASP A 355 -1.11 -34.22 0.68
CA ASP A 355 -0.22 -34.92 -0.27
C ASP A 355 -0.99 -35.77 -1.29
N THR A 356 -2.21 -36.15 -0.97
CA THR A 356 -3.14 -36.91 -1.83
C THR A 356 -4.56 -36.44 -1.55
N VAL A 357 -5.33 -36.15 -2.59
CA VAL A 357 -6.74 -35.77 -2.47
C VAL A 357 -7.65 -36.92 -2.82
N ASP A 358 -8.75 -37.08 -2.08
CA ASP A 358 -9.77 -38.10 -2.35
C ASP A 358 -10.76 -37.58 -3.41
N ALA A 359 -11.05 -38.33 -4.47
CA ALA A 359 -12.10 -38.01 -5.41
C ALA A 359 -13.49 -38.08 -4.73
N PRO A 360 -14.49 -37.25 -5.15
CA PRO A 360 -14.45 -36.40 -6.33
C PRO A 360 -13.67 -35.10 -6.08
N VAL A 361 -12.99 -34.61 -7.10
CA VAL A 361 -12.36 -33.28 -7.15
C VAL A 361 -13.05 -32.50 -8.25
N SER A 362 -13.42 -31.27 -7.99
CA SER A 362 -14.03 -30.39 -8.99
C SER A 362 -13.01 -29.38 -9.53
N ALA A 363 -13.13 -29.02 -10.80
CA ALA A 363 -12.34 -27.93 -11.36
C ALA A 363 -12.57 -26.65 -10.57
N GLY A 364 -11.47 -25.99 -10.17
CA GLY A 364 -11.51 -24.81 -9.29
C GLY A 364 -11.39 -25.11 -7.79
N ASP A 365 -11.37 -26.38 -7.37
CA ASP A 365 -11.08 -26.73 -5.96
C ASP A 365 -9.66 -26.30 -5.59
N VAL A 366 -9.49 -25.66 -4.42
CA VAL A 366 -8.18 -25.27 -3.90
C VAL A 366 -7.45 -26.47 -3.34
N LEU A 367 -6.34 -26.86 -3.96
CA LEU A 367 -5.54 -28.01 -3.59
C LEU A 367 -4.24 -27.68 -2.85
N GLY A 368 -3.84 -26.40 -2.84
CA GLY A 368 -2.63 -25.95 -2.20
C GLY A 368 -2.37 -24.48 -2.46
N LYS A 369 -1.14 -24.06 -2.17
CA LYS A 369 -0.64 -22.70 -2.43
C LYS A 369 0.71 -22.75 -3.12
N LEU A 370 0.94 -21.78 -4.00
CA LEU A 370 2.23 -21.48 -4.59
C LEU A 370 2.77 -20.18 -3.97
N THR A 371 3.98 -20.25 -3.46
CA THR A 371 4.74 -19.10 -2.97
C THR A 371 5.93 -18.86 -3.89
N LEU A 372 6.09 -17.63 -4.34
CA LEU A 372 7.21 -17.17 -5.16
C LEU A 372 8.13 -16.31 -4.31
N SER A 373 9.41 -16.67 -4.18
CA SER A 373 10.36 -15.97 -3.33
C SER A 373 11.72 -15.81 -4.01
N TYR A 374 12.48 -14.82 -3.57
CA TYR A 374 13.88 -14.60 -3.97
C TYR A 374 14.67 -14.06 -2.78
N ASN A 375 15.82 -14.68 -2.49
CA ASN A 375 16.66 -14.34 -1.34
C ASN A 375 15.89 -14.26 0.00
N GLY A 376 14.88 -15.13 0.16
CA GLY A 376 14.05 -15.18 1.38
C GLY A 376 12.92 -14.15 1.46
N LYS A 377 12.81 -13.24 0.48
CA LYS A 377 11.67 -12.32 0.35
C LYS A 377 10.59 -12.98 -0.51
N VAL A 378 9.35 -12.95 -0.03
CA VAL A 378 8.17 -13.40 -0.78
C VAL A 378 7.69 -12.27 -1.68
N TYR A 379 7.54 -12.55 -2.97
CA TYR A 379 7.03 -11.60 -3.97
C TYR A 379 5.57 -11.85 -4.33
N ALA A 380 5.12 -13.11 -4.29
CA ALA A 380 3.71 -13.43 -4.50
C ALA A 380 3.34 -14.74 -3.80
N GLU A 381 2.06 -14.87 -3.47
CA GLU A 381 1.42 -16.09 -3.00
C GLU A 381 0.05 -16.22 -3.66
N THR A 382 -0.26 -17.40 -4.22
CA THR A 382 -1.53 -17.66 -4.87
C THR A 382 -2.03 -19.08 -4.55
N ASP A 383 -3.35 -19.26 -4.60
CA ASP A 383 -3.95 -20.58 -4.49
C ASP A 383 -3.70 -21.41 -5.75
N LEU A 384 -3.52 -22.70 -5.56
CA LEU A 384 -3.43 -23.71 -6.63
C LEU A 384 -4.79 -24.37 -6.80
N LEU A 385 -5.41 -24.17 -7.96
CA LEU A 385 -6.73 -24.68 -8.30
C LEU A 385 -6.63 -25.94 -9.15
N ALA A 386 -7.55 -26.89 -8.93
CA ALA A 386 -7.70 -28.06 -9.78
C ALA A 386 -8.12 -27.64 -11.19
N LEU A 387 -7.41 -28.11 -12.20
CA LEU A 387 -7.71 -27.80 -13.62
C LEU A 387 -8.94 -28.50 -14.14
N ASN A 388 -9.19 -29.74 -13.71
CA ASN A 388 -10.23 -30.62 -14.23
C ASN A 388 -11.03 -31.29 -13.12
N ASP A 389 -12.25 -31.72 -13.46
CA ASP A 389 -13.03 -32.62 -12.61
C ASP A 389 -12.42 -34.02 -12.62
N VAL A 390 -12.42 -34.68 -11.46
CA VAL A 390 -12.04 -36.09 -11.31
C VAL A 390 -13.14 -36.83 -10.54
N SER A 391 -13.81 -37.75 -11.18
CA SER A 391 -14.93 -38.47 -10.60
C SER A 391 -14.48 -39.55 -9.59
N ALA A 392 -15.27 -39.75 -8.55
CA ALA A 392 -15.03 -40.83 -7.58
C ALA A 392 -15.51 -42.17 -8.14
N SER A 393 -14.67 -43.21 -7.96
CA SER A 393 -15.04 -44.59 -8.23
C SER A 393 -15.91 -45.13 -7.09
N TRP A 394 -17.15 -45.54 -7.40
CA TRP A 394 -18.04 -46.12 -6.42
C TRP A 394 -17.44 -47.38 -5.75
N PHE A 395 -16.68 -48.14 -6.52
CA PHE A 395 -16.05 -49.39 -6.04
C PHE A 395 -14.91 -49.09 -5.04
N LEU A 396 -14.00 -48.16 -5.41
CA LEU A 396 -12.88 -47.78 -4.52
C LEU A 396 -13.38 -47.08 -3.25
N THR A 397 -14.42 -46.26 -3.38
CA THR A 397 -15.07 -45.61 -2.23
C THR A 397 -15.73 -46.61 -1.30
N ALA A 398 -16.43 -47.62 -1.87
CA ALA A 398 -17.02 -48.72 -1.07
C ALA A 398 -15.94 -49.56 -0.38
N GLN A 399 -14.87 -49.89 -1.10
CA GLN A 399 -13.72 -50.64 -0.53
C GLN A 399 -13.08 -49.89 0.63
N ARG A 400 -12.86 -48.58 0.48
CA ARG A 400 -12.32 -47.71 1.53
C ARG A 400 -13.22 -47.70 2.76
N ARG A 401 -14.55 -47.51 2.59
CA ARG A 401 -15.51 -47.55 3.70
C ARG A 401 -15.51 -48.87 4.45
N VAL A 402 -15.42 -50.02 3.73
CA VAL A 402 -15.30 -51.36 4.35
C VAL A 402 -13.98 -51.47 5.11
N SER A 403 -12.86 -51.06 4.52
CA SER A 403 -11.56 -51.07 5.18
C SER A 403 -11.57 -50.22 6.45
N ASP A 404 -12.10 -48.99 6.37
CA ASP A 404 -12.19 -48.06 7.51
C ASP A 404 -13.10 -48.58 8.61
N PHE A 405 -14.19 -49.31 8.25
CA PHE A 405 -15.06 -49.96 9.23
C PHE A 405 -14.29 -51.00 10.00
N PHE A 406 -13.54 -51.90 9.33
CA PHE A 406 -12.74 -52.95 9.99
C PHE A 406 -11.47 -52.41 10.67
N ALA A 407 -11.04 -51.19 10.33
CA ALA A 407 -9.93 -50.51 11.00
C ALA A 407 -10.31 -49.96 12.38
N LYS A 408 -11.61 -49.74 12.65
CA LYS A 408 -12.09 -49.22 13.95
C LYS A 408 -11.69 -50.13 15.11
N PRO A 409 -11.10 -49.62 16.21
CA PRO A 409 -10.60 -50.47 17.31
C PRO A 409 -11.68 -51.34 17.95
N LEU A 410 -12.90 -50.82 18.10
CA LEU A 410 -14.03 -51.60 18.64
C LEU A 410 -14.39 -52.79 17.75
N VAL A 411 -14.39 -52.61 16.42
CA VAL A 411 -14.70 -53.69 15.47
C VAL A 411 -13.60 -54.75 15.51
N ARG A 412 -12.33 -54.36 15.60
CA ARG A 412 -11.19 -55.31 15.75
C ARG A 412 -11.29 -56.10 17.03
N ILE A 413 -11.61 -55.45 18.17
CA ILE A 413 -11.80 -56.14 19.46
C ILE A 413 -12.96 -57.16 19.36
N LEU A 414 -14.08 -56.75 18.76
CA LEU A 414 -15.24 -57.59 18.57
C LEU A 414 -14.93 -58.80 17.68
N LEU A 415 -14.21 -58.61 16.60
CA LEU A 415 -13.75 -59.67 15.71
C LEU A 415 -12.81 -60.65 16.43
N ILE A 416 -11.86 -60.15 17.21
CA ILE A 416 -10.95 -60.97 18.01
C ILE A 416 -11.77 -61.77 19.03
N ALA A 417 -12.74 -61.18 19.72
CA ALA A 417 -13.60 -61.84 20.66
C ALA A 417 -14.43 -62.95 19.99
N VAL A 418 -14.98 -62.70 18.78
CA VAL A 418 -15.72 -63.76 18.03
C VAL A 418 -14.80 -64.90 17.61
N VAL A 419 -13.58 -64.60 17.12
CA VAL A 419 -12.60 -65.65 16.77
C VAL A 419 -12.21 -66.45 17.97
N LEU A 420 -11.95 -65.84 19.12
CA LEU A 420 -11.64 -66.57 20.37
C LEU A 420 -12.80 -67.45 20.85
N LEU A 421 -14.05 -66.97 20.67
CA LEU A 421 -15.25 -67.77 21.00
C LEU A 421 -15.39 -69.02 20.11
N ILE A 422 -15.12 -68.84 18.79
CA ILE A 422 -15.16 -69.97 17.82
C ILE A 422 -14.08 -71.02 18.13
N VAL A 423 -12.87 -70.59 18.56
CA VAL A 423 -11.76 -71.44 18.87
C VAL A 423 -12.00 -72.18 20.23
N ALA A 424 -12.81 -71.62 21.13
CA ALA A 424 -13.14 -72.18 22.44
C ALA A 424 -14.32 -73.15 22.39
N LEU A 425 -15.13 -73.15 21.31
CA LEU A 425 -16.19 -74.12 21.01
C LEU A 425 -15.65 -75.33 20.24
#